data_e38803fe012787de561f4ca819d6901a
#
_entry.id   e38803fe012787de561f4ca819d6901a
#
_cell.length_a   1.000
_cell.length_b   1.000
_cell.length_c   1.000
_cell.angle_alpha   90.00
_cell.angle_beta   90.00
_cell.angle_gamma   90.00
#
_symmetry.space_group_name_H-M   'P 1'
#
loop_
_entity.id
_entity.type
_entity.pdbx_description
1 polymer ?
#
loop_
_entity_poly.entity_id
_entity_poly.type
_entity_poly.pdbx_seq_one_letter_code
_entity_poly.pdbx_strand_id
1 'polypeptide(L)'
;GVCTTVPQACQQLISVTDKIREVTDELGIDFYAAGTHPTAHWQEQQVSAKKRYQRVVGRGQYWGRHMVIFGVHVHVGVDSRDKALPLVDALTNYCAHLLGLSVSSPYWDSVDTGYGSHRTMLYQQLPSNGLPFHFENWQEYSDYLHALVKTGAILEVSEDRWDVRPFPATAP
;
A
#
# COMPACT_ATOMS: atom_id res chain seq x y z
N GLY A 1 8.32 12.16 7.56
CA GLY A 1 9.32 11.90 8.60
C GLY A 1 8.73 11.18 9.80
N VAL A 2 9.55 10.88 10.82
CA VAL A 2 9.07 10.34 12.09
C VAL A 2 8.39 11.46 12.87
N CYS A 3 7.15 11.21 13.32
CA CYS A 3 6.35 12.16 14.10
C CYS A 3 5.97 11.53 15.44
N THR A 4 5.91 12.34 16.48
CA THR A 4 5.54 11.89 17.83
C THR A 4 4.06 12.19 18.16
N THR A 5 3.41 13.02 17.35
CA THR A 5 1.98 13.37 17.52
C THR A 5 1.28 13.45 16.17
N VAL A 6 -0.04 13.25 16.17
CA VAL A 6 -0.87 13.39 14.96
C VAL A 6 -0.82 14.82 14.38
N PRO A 7 -0.95 15.90 15.18
CA PRO A 7 -0.80 17.26 14.65
C PRO A 7 0.53 17.51 13.94
N GLN A 8 1.62 16.96 14.47
CA GLN A 8 2.94 17.06 13.81
C GLN A 8 2.95 16.34 12.47
N ALA A 9 2.34 15.17 12.36
CA ALA A 9 2.22 14.44 11.10
C ALA A 9 1.42 15.23 10.07
N CYS A 10 0.27 15.79 10.47
CA CYS A 10 -0.55 16.64 9.61
C CYS A 10 0.24 17.87 9.12
N GLN A 11 0.94 18.55 10.01
CA GLN A 11 1.74 19.73 9.64
C GLN A 11 2.85 19.41 8.65
N GLN A 12 3.53 18.26 8.81
CA GLN A 12 4.53 17.81 7.85
C GLN A 12 3.93 17.49 6.48
N LEU A 13 2.75 16.85 6.43
CA LEU A 13 2.07 16.57 5.17
C LEU A 13 1.66 17.86 4.45
N ILE A 14 1.08 18.80 5.18
CA ILE A 14 0.71 20.13 4.63
C ILE A 14 1.95 20.80 4.04
N SER A 15 3.04 20.89 4.81
CA SER A 15 4.28 21.53 4.34
C SER A 15 4.88 20.88 3.09
N VAL A 16 4.80 19.55 2.95
CA VAL A 16 5.26 18.86 1.74
C VAL A 16 4.33 19.14 0.56
N THR A 17 3.01 19.14 0.79
CA THR A 17 2.02 19.44 -0.23
C THR A 17 2.17 20.85 -0.76
N ASP A 18 2.39 21.83 0.12
CA ASP A 18 2.58 23.22 -0.28
C ASP A 18 3.82 23.40 -1.16
N LYS A 19 4.94 22.76 -0.79
CA LYS A 19 6.16 22.77 -1.61
C LYS A 19 5.98 22.11 -2.99
N ILE A 20 5.17 21.05 -3.07
CA ILE A 20 4.85 20.43 -4.35
C ILE A 20 4.02 21.40 -5.20
N ARG A 21 3.02 22.07 -4.60
CA ARG A 21 2.16 23.05 -5.28
C ARG A 21 2.96 24.21 -5.84
N GLU A 22 3.92 24.75 -5.11
CA GLU A 22 4.81 25.81 -5.63
C GLU A 22 5.41 25.42 -7.00
N VAL A 23 5.87 24.19 -7.16
CA VAL A 23 6.46 23.70 -8.42
C VAL A 23 5.40 23.38 -9.46
N THR A 24 4.31 22.73 -9.06
CA THR A 24 3.26 22.32 -10.02
C THR A 24 2.49 23.52 -10.57
N ASP A 25 2.26 24.56 -9.76
CA ASP A 25 1.61 25.80 -10.18
C ASP A 25 2.45 26.54 -11.23
N GLU A 26 3.78 26.62 -11.05
CA GLU A 26 4.69 27.20 -12.04
C GLU A 26 4.67 26.42 -13.38
N LEU A 27 4.43 25.12 -13.33
CA LEU A 27 4.38 24.24 -14.51
C LEU A 27 2.98 24.14 -15.12
N GLY A 28 1.96 24.76 -14.52
CA GLY A 28 0.56 24.65 -14.95
C GLY A 28 0.01 23.22 -14.79
N ILE A 29 0.46 22.49 -13.77
CA ILE A 29 0.06 21.11 -13.49
C ILE A 29 -0.84 21.08 -12.24
N ASP A 30 -2.04 20.56 -12.39
CA ASP A 30 -2.94 20.33 -11.26
C ASP A 30 -2.44 19.20 -10.37
N PHE A 31 -2.43 19.43 -9.06
CA PHE A 31 -2.05 18.45 -8.05
C PHE A 31 -3.27 18.02 -7.23
N TYR A 32 -3.63 16.74 -7.31
CA TYR A 32 -4.73 16.18 -6.55
C TYR A 32 -4.37 14.81 -5.93
N ALA A 33 -5.15 14.37 -4.96
CA ALA A 33 -4.98 13.09 -4.30
C ALA A 33 -6.15 12.15 -4.64
N ALA A 34 -5.84 10.97 -5.15
CA ALA A 34 -6.81 9.92 -5.48
C ALA A 34 -6.18 8.54 -5.37
N GLY A 35 -6.99 7.48 -5.37
CA GLY A 35 -6.49 6.10 -5.38
C GLY A 35 -6.04 5.63 -6.77
N THR A 36 -6.65 6.19 -7.84
CA THR A 36 -6.32 5.92 -9.25
C THR A 36 -6.38 7.22 -10.04
N HIS A 37 -5.67 7.28 -11.16
CA HIS A 37 -5.89 8.35 -12.13
C HIS A 37 -7.15 8.02 -12.95
N PRO A 38 -8.13 8.95 -13.06
CA PRO A 38 -9.42 8.63 -13.68
C PRO A 38 -9.36 8.31 -15.18
N THR A 39 -8.46 8.97 -15.91
CA THR A 39 -8.40 8.91 -17.38
C THR A 39 -7.08 8.39 -17.95
N ALA A 40 -6.06 8.19 -17.15
CA ALA A 40 -4.78 7.67 -17.64
C ALA A 40 -4.92 6.20 -18.04
N HIS A 41 -4.51 5.88 -19.26
CA HIS A 41 -4.47 4.52 -19.76
C HIS A 41 -3.27 3.78 -19.19
N TRP A 42 -3.50 2.66 -18.53
CA TRP A 42 -2.44 1.88 -17.87
C TRP A 42 -1.43 1.32 -18.88
N GLN A 43 -1.85 1.07 -20.13
CA GLN A 43 -1.01 0.56 -21.22
C GLN A 43 0.10 1.55 -21.61
N GLU A 44 -0.14 2.84 -21.41
CA GLU A 44 0.78 3.92 -21.75
C GLU A 44 1.77 4.22 -20.63
N GLN A 45 1.55 3.65 -19.44
CA GLN A 45 2.37 3.94 -18.27
C GLN A 45 3.68 3.14 -18.31
N GLN A 46 4.77 3.83 -18.03
CA GLN A 46 6.09 3.22 -17.97
C GLN A 46 6.41 2.74 -16.56
N VAL A 47 6.89 1.51 -16.46
CA VAL A 47 7.35 0.96 -15.19
C VAL A 47 8.74 1.49 -14.88
N SER A 48 8.93 1.98 -13.65
CA SER A 48 10.25 2.41 -13.17
C SER A 48 11.32 1.34 -13.40
N ALA A 49 12.52 1.79 -13.81
CA ALA A 49 13.66 0.90 -14.08
C ALA A 49 14.22 0.17 -12.84
N LYS A 50 13.72 0.47 -11.63
CA LYS A 50 14.14 -0.23 -10.40
C LYS A 50 13.77 -1.70 -10.45
N LYS A 51 14.72 -2.58 -10.15
CA LYS A 51 14.56 -4.05 -10.18
C LYS A 51 13.32 -4.56 -9.43
N ARG A 52 12.97 -3.93 -8.30
CA ARG A 52 11.78 -4.26 -7.52
C ARG A 52 10.50 -4.15 -8.34
N TYR A 53 10.30 -3.06 -9.07
CA TYR A 53 9.08 -2.84 -9.85
C TYR A 53 9.05 -3.72 -11.09
N GLN A 54 10.20 -3.92 -11.75
CA GLN A 54 10.31 -4.86 -12.88
C GLN A 54 9.91 -6.28 -12.45
N ARG A 55 10.28 -6.68 -11.23
CA ARG A 55 9.90 -7.97 -10.66
C ARG A 55 8.40 -8.09 -10.42
N VAL A 56 7.76 -7.05 -9.84
CA VAL A 56 6.31 -7.05 -9.61
C VAL A 56 5.56 -7.22 -10.93
N VAL A 57 5.95 -6.47 -11.97
CA VAL A 57 5.34 -6.57 -13.29
C VAL A 57 5.65 -7.93 -13.94
N GLY A 58 6.89 -8.40 -13.86
CA GLY A 58 7.30 -9.68 -14.44
C GLY A 58 6.55 -10.88 -13.85
N ARG A 59 6.27 -10.87 -12.55
CA ARG A 59 5.51 -11.93 -11.87
C ARG A 59 4.00 -11.75 -12.00
N GLY A 60 3.53 -10.54 -11.77
CA GLY A 60 2.11 -10.21 -11.78
C GLY A 60 1.50 -10.11 -13.18
N GLN A 61 2.36 -10.05 -14.24
CA GLN A 61 1.94 -9.96 -15.64
C GLN A 61 0.84 -8.92 -15.86
N TYR A 62 -0.34 -9.32 -16.30
CA TYR A 62 -1.49 -8.45 -16.54
C TYR A 62 -1.81 -7.61 -15.29
N TRP A 63 -1.99 -8.24 -14.14
CA TRP A 63 -2.31 -7.55 -12.88
C TRP A 63 -1.16 -6.68 -12.37
N GLY A 64 0.09 -7.11 -12.56
CA GLY A 64 1.27 -6.31 -12.23
C GLY A 64 1.34 -4.99 -13.01
N ARG A 65 0.93 -4.99 -14.28
CA ARG A 65 0.86 -3.77 -15.11
C ARG A 65 -0.27 -2.84 -14.71
N HIS A 66 -1.36 -3.38 -14.15
CA HIS A 66 -2.47 -2.57 -13.62
C HIS A 66 -2.16 -1.87 -12.29
N MET A 67 -1.00 -2.11 -11.69
CA MET A 67 -0.60 -1.44 -10.43
C MET A 67 -0.23 0.04 -10.62
N VAL A 68 -0.99 0.76 -11.43
CA VAL A 68 -0.95 2.22 -11.57
C VAL A 68 -1.90 2.84 -10.56
N ILE A 69 -1.61 2.61 -9.30
CA ILE A 69 -2.46 2.99 -8.17
C ILE A 69 -1.66 3.77 -7.13
N PHE A 70 -2.34 4.62 -6.39
CA PHE A 70 -1.75 5.43 -5.32
C PHE A 70 -2.29 4.96 -3.96
N GLY A 71 -1.50 5.11 -2.93
CA GLY A 71 -1.90 4.71 -1.58
C GLY A 71 -1.20 5.53 -0.51
N VAL A 72 -1.78 5.52 0.68
CA VAL A 72 -1.20 6.12 1.87
C VAL A 72 -0.81 4.98 2.83
N HIS A 73 0.42 5.03 3.30
CA HIS A 73 0.91 4.12 4.34
C HIS A 73 1.08 4.90 5.64
N VAL A 74 0.52 4.38 6.71
CA VAL A 74 0.73 4.90 8.07
C VAL A 74 1.56 3.88 8.83
N HIS A 75 2.75 4.29 9.27
CA HIS A 75 3.64 3.45 10.06
C HIS A 75 3.51 3.84 11.53
N VAL A 76 3.10 2.89 12.37
CA VAL A 76 2.97 3.06 13.81
C VAL A 76 4.14 2.36 14.49
N GLY A 77 4.96 3.12 15.23
CA GLY A 77 6.06 2.57 16.01
C GLY A 77 5.53 1.78 17.20
N VAL A 78 6.09 0.58 17.42
CA VAL A 78 5.86 -0.23 18.62
C VAL A 78 7.19 -0.44 19.34
N ASP A 79 7.15 -0.48 20.65
CA ASP A 79 8.33 -0.59 21.52
C ASP A 79 8.76 -2.04 21.76
N SER A 80 7.92 -3.01 21.38
CA SER A 80 8.17 -4.43 21.57
C SER A 80 7.58 -5.24 20.41
N ARG A 81 8.29 -6.28 19.99
CA ARG A 81 7.82 -7.28 19.01
C ARG A 81 6.51 -7.93 19.45
N ASP A 82 6.37 -8.20 20.74
CA ASP A 82 5.20 -8.89 21.30
C ASP A 82 3.91 -8.09 21.16
N LYS A 83 4.00 -6.77 20.95
CA LYS A 83 2.86 -5.89 20.70
C LYS A 83 2.47 -5.82 19.22
N ALA A 84 3.32 -6.28 18.31
CA ALA A 84 3.12 -6.09 16.87
C ALA A 84 1.93 -6.91 16.35
N LEU A 85 1.86 -8.20 16.63
CA LEU A 85 0.75 -9.06 16.18
C LEU A 85 -0.58 -8.68 16.83
N PRO A 86 -0.68 -8.48 18.17
CA PRO A 86 -1.91 -7.98 18.79
C PRO A 86 -2.39 -6.64 18.21
N LEU A 87 -1.47 -5.75 17.84
CA LEU A 87 -1.84 -4.50 17.18
C LEU A 87 -2.36 -4.73 15.76
N VAL A 88 -1.76 -5.64 14.99
CA VAL A 88 -2.25 -6.02 13.65
C VAL A 88 -3.67 -6.58 13.76
N ASP A 89 -3.94 -7.49 14.68
CA ASP A 89 -5.27 -8.06 14.90
C ASP A 89 -6.29 -6.97 15.28
N ALA A 90 -5.93 -6.08 16.19
CA ALA A 90 -6.79 -4.96 16.57
C ALA A 90 -7.11 -4.05 15.38
N LEU A 91 -6.10 -3.66 14.60
CA LEU A 91 -6.27 -2.78 13.44
C LEU A 91 -7.02 -3.44 12.28
N THR A 92 -6.93 -4.76 12.15
CA THR A 92 -7.68 -5.51 11.13
C THR A 92 -9.18 -5.29 11.24
N ASN A 93 -9.70 -5.15 12.45
CA ASN A 93 -11.12 -4.83 12.69
C ASN A 93 -11.53 -3.43 12.17
N TYR A 94 -10.57 -2.55 11.93
CA TYR A 94 -10.81 -1.21 11.40
C TYR A 94 -10.58 -1.10 9.89
N CYS A 95 -10.16 -2.16 9.21
CA CYS A 95 -9.87 -2.10 7.76
C CYS A 95 -11.03 -1.57 6.93
N ALA A 96 -12.27 -2.01 7.23
CA ALA A 96 -13.46 -1.51 6.55
C ALA A 96 -13.69 0.00 6.77
N HIS A 97 -13.43 0.48 7.99
CA HIS A 97 -13.55 1.91 8.32
C HIS A 97 -12.47 2.73 7.61
N LEU A 98 -11.23 2.25 7.61
CA LEU A 98 -10.10 2.89 6.92
C LEU A 98 -10.34 2.92 5.40
N LEU A 99 -10.89 1.84 4.83
CA LEU A 99 -11.30 1.80 3.44
C LEU A 99 -12.38 2.85 3.17
N GLY A 100 -13.44 2.91 3.98
CA GLY A 100 -14.53 3.89 3.82
C GLY A 100 -14.04 5.34 3.88
N LEU A 101 -13.07 5.65 4.76
CA LEU A 101 -12.47 6.98 4.87
C LEU A 101 -11.54 7.33 3.68
N SER A 102 -10.96 6.34 3.01
CA SER A 102 -9.99 6.53 1.93
C SER A 102 -10.56 6.34 0.51
N VAL A 103 -11.87 6.15 0.39
CA VAL A 103 -12.56 5.99 -0.90
C VAL A 103 -12.35 7.22 -1.78
N SER A 104 -11.68 7.02 -2.94
CA SER A 104 -11.31 8.12 -3.84
C SER A 104 -10.95 7.65 -5.26
N SER A 105 -11.49 6.51 -5.71
CA SER A 105 -11.11 5.95 -7.02
C SER A 105 -12.27 5.25 -7.73
N PRO A 106 -13.38 5.97 -8.03
CA PRO A 106 -14.51 5.38 -8.75
C PRO A 106 -14.23 5.20 -10.25
N TYR A 107 -13.28 5.93 -10.79
CA TYR A 107 -12.93 5.89 -12.21
C TYR A 107 -11.61 5.19 -12.46
N TRP A 108 -11.54 4.43 -13.54
CA TRP A 108 -10.33 3.75 -14.03
C TRP A 108 -10.38 3.67 -15.55
N ASP A 109 -9.27 4.05 -16.19
CA ASP A 109 -9.11 3.96 -17.66
C ASP A 109 -10.27 4.63 -18.42
N SER A 110 -10.72 5.79 -17.92
CA SER A 110 -11.87 6.57 -18.42
C SER A 110 -13.25 5.91 -18.25
N VAL A 111 -13.36 4.85 -17.44
CA VAL A 111 -14.60 4.13 -17.18
C VAL A 111 -15.05 4.35 -15.74
N ASP A 112 -16.33 4.57 -15.53
CA ASP A 112 -16.97 4.46 -14.22
C ASP A 112 -17.05 2.97 -13.85
N THR A 113 -16.32 2.59 -12.80
CA THR A 113 -16.19 1.18 -12.40
C THR A 113 -17.33 0.68 -11.52
N GLY A 114 -18.20 1.56 -11.05
CA GLY A 114 -19.25 1.26 -10.07
C GLY A 114 -18.71 1.03 -8.64
N TYR A 115 -17.39 1.12 -8.40
CA TYR A 115 -16.78 0.98 -7.07
C TYR A 115 -16.34 2.33 -6.54
N GLY A 116 -16.55 2.60 -5.26
CA GLY A 116 -15.98 3.78 -4.63
C GLY A 116 -14.46 3.73 -4.50
N SER A 117 -13.89 2.52 -4.40
CA SER A 117 -12.45 2.26 -4.37
C SER A 117 -12.04 1.15 -5.34
N HIS A 118 -11.99 1.46 -6.63
CA HIS A 118 -11.46 0.54 -7.63
C HIS A 118 -9.98 0.20 -7.38
N ARG A 119 -9.24 1.14 -6.80
CA ARG A 119 -7.86 0.93 -6.32
C ARG A 119 -7.74 -0.33 -5.46
N THR A 120 -8.67 -0.55 -4.55
CA THR A 120 -8.66 -1.73 -3.68
C THR A 120 -8.91 -3.01 -4.48
N MET A 121 -9.81 -2.98 -5.43
CA MET A 121 -10.07 -4.13 -6.32
C MET A 121 -8.84 -4.53 -7.12
N LEU A 122 -8.10 -3.57 -7.67
CA LEU A 122 -6.84 -3.82 -8.37
C LEU A 122 -5.78 -4.39 -7.42
N TYR A 123 -5.63 -3.78 -6.24
CA TYR A 123 -4.61 -4.21 -5.28
C TYR A 123 -4.81 -5.65 -4.81
N GLN A 124 -6.05 -6.07 -4.61
CA GLN A 124 -6.40 -7.44 -4.20
C GLN A 124 -6.09 -8.52 -5.26
N GLN A 125 -5.78 -8.14 -6.50
CA GLN A 125 -5.41 -9.10 -7.55
C GLN A 125 -3.95 -9.60 -7.42
N LEU A 126 -3.13 -8.95 -6.62
CA LEU A 126 -1.77 -9.43 -6.39
C LEU A 126 -1.74 -10.52 -5.31
N PRO A 127 -0.83 -11.49 -5.42
CA PRO A 127 -0.62 -12.50 -4.36
C PRO A 127 -0.29 -11.84 -3.01
N SER A 128 -0.69 -12.50 -1.93
CA SER A 128 -0.44 -12.07 -0.54
C SER A 128 -1.07 -10.73 -0.13
N ASN A 129 -2.07 -10.23 -0.85
CA ASN A 129 -2.81 -9.03 -0.51
C ASN A 129 -4.08 -9.36 0.28
N GLY A 130 -4.68 -8.34 0.88
CA GLY A 130 -5.93 -8.44 1.64
C GLY A 130 -5.72 -8.37 3.14
N LEU A 131 -6.60 -9.01 3.90
CA LEU A 131 -6.52 -9.02 5.36
C LEU A 131 -5.48 -10.02 5.85
N PRO A 132 -4.78 -9.71 6.95
CA PRO A 132 -3.84 -10.65 7.57
C PRO A 132 -4.54 -11.86 8.15
N PHE A 133 -3.81 -12.96 8.26
CA PHE A 133 -4.20 -14.08 9.10
C PHE A 133 -3.92 -13.76 10.56
N HIS A 134 -4.68 -14.39 11.45
CA HIS A 134 -4.39 -14.39 12.88
C HIS A 134 -3.24 -15.35 13.19
N PHE A 135 -2.32 -14.93 14.06
CA PHE A 135 -1.22 -15.75 14.56
C PHE A 135 -1.16 -15.61 16.08
N GLU A 136 -1.07 -16.73 16.76
CA GLU A 136 -0.98 -16.77 18.23
C GLU A 136 0.34 -16.15 18.74
N ASN A 137 1.41 -16.26 17.93
CA ASN A 137 2.73 -15.78 18.33
C ASN A 137 3.60 -15.46 17.12
N TRP A 138 4.72 -14.81 17.39
CA TRP A 138 5.68 -14.42 16.38
C TRP A 138 6.31 -15.57 15.63
N GLN A 139 6.47 -16.75 16.27
CA GLN A 139 7.06 -17.91 15.63
C GLN A 139 6.15 -18.44 14.50
N GLU A 140 4.85 -18.55 14.74
CA GLU A 140 3.89 -18.92 13.70
C GLU A 140 3.91 -17.99 12.50
N TYR A 141 3.93 -16.67 12.75
CA TYR A 141 4.06 -15.66 11.70
C TYR A 141 5.37 -15.83 10.91
N SER A 142 6.47 -16.05 11.61
CA SER A 142 7.78 -16.30 10.99
C SER A 142 7.77 -17.58 10.13
N ASP A 143 7.21 -18.65 10.64
CA ASP A 143 7.10 -19.94 9.93
C ASP A 143 6.22 -19.82 8.68
N TYR A 144 5.12 -19.07 8.78
CA TYR A 144 4.27 -18.74 7.63
C TYR A 144 5.07 -18.02 6.54
N LEU A 145 5.81 -16.96 6.88
CA LEU A 145 6.62 -16.21 5.92
C LEU A 145 7.72 -17.09 5.29
N HIS A 146 8.39 -17.91 6.09
CA HIS A 146 9.39 -18.86 5.59
C HIS A 146 8.78 -19.89 4.64
N ALA A 147 7.57 -20.40 4.93
CA ALA A 147 6.85 -21.29 4.04
C ALA A 147 6.51 -20.62 2.69
N LEU A 148 6.05 -19.37 2.71
CA LEU A 148 5.79 -18.62 1.48
C LEU A 148 7.05 -18.42 0.63
N VAL A 149 8.17 -18.08 1.25
CA VAL A 149 9.46 -17.95 0.55
C VAL A 149 9.93 -19.31 0.01
N LYS A 150 9.87 -20.36 0.83
CA LYS A 150 10.30 -21.72 0.46
C LYS A 150 9.50 -22.29 -0.71
N THR A 151 8.21 -22.01 -0.76
CA THR A 151 7.32 -22.46 -1.85
C THR A 151 7.40 -21.56 -3.10
N GLY A 152 8.09 -20.43 -3.02
CA GLY A 152 8.16 -19.46 -4.10
C GLY A 152 6.88 -18.62 -4.28
N ALA A 153 5.93 -18.70 -3.33
CA ALA A 153 4.75 -17.83 -3.34
C ALA A 153 5.14 -16.36 -3.24
N ILE A 154 6.14 -16.05 -2.43
CA ILE A 154 6.85 -14.77 -2.41
C ILE A 154 8.36 -15.03 -2.55
N LEU A 155 9.12 -14.04 -3.02
CA LEU A 155 10.59 -14.13 -3.13
C LEU A 155 11.30 -13.58 -1.91
N GLU A 156 10.69 -12.64 -1.25
CA GLU A 156 11.22 -11.98 -0.05
C GLU A 156 10.06 -11.53 0.84
N VAL A 157 10.30 -11.46 2.14
CA VAL A 157 9.30 -11.08 3.15
C VAL A 157 8.62 -9.74 2.85
N SER A 158 9.31 -8.80 2.20
CA SER A 158 8.74 -7.52 1.79
C SER A 158 7.61 -7.63 0.75
N GLU A 159 7.39 -8.81 0.19
CA GLU A 159 6.27 -9.10 -0.72
C GLU A 159 5.00 -9.56 0.02
N ASP A 160 5.03 -9.69 1.33
CA ASP A 160 3.82 -9.76 2.15
C ASP A 160 3.14 -8.39 2.14
N ARG A 161 1.93 -8.33 1.56
CA ARG A 161 1.27 -7.08 1.19
C ARG A 161 -0.09 -6.89 1.86
N TRP A 162 -0.31 -7.51 3.00
CA TRP A 162 -1.55 -7.31 3.74
C TRP A 162 -1.82 -5.83 4.00
N ASP A 163 -3.10 -5.48 4.09
CA ASP A 163 -3.54 -4.10 4.34
C ASP A 163 -3.04 -3.57 5.69
N VAL A 164 -2.96 -4.43 6.68
CA VAL A 164 -2.30 -4.19 7.98
C VAL A 164 -1.27 -5.29 8.19
N ARG A 165 -0.03 -4.92 8.48
CA ARG A 165 1.04 -5.91 8.66
C ARG A 165 2.16 -5.40 9.55
N PRO A 166 2.91 -6.28 10.21
CA PRO A 166 4.17 -5.90 10.80
C PRO A 166 5.12 -5.42 9.69
N PHE A 167 5.86 -4.35 9.95
CA PHE A 167 6.96 -3.96 9.08
C PHE A 167 8.25 -4.44 9.74
N PRO A 168 8.91 -5.48 9.23
CA PRO A 168 10.13 -5.96 9.83
C PRO A 168 11.24 -4.92 9.60
N ALA A 169 11.59 -4.19 10.63
CA ALA A 169 12.79 -3.35 10.63
C ALA A 169 14.05 -4.22 10.47
N THR A 170 13.93 -5.50 10.88
CA THR A 170 14.91 -6.56 10.66
C THR A 170 14.11 -7.82 10.35
N ALA A 171 14.20 -8.32 9.13
CA ALA A 171 13.75 -9.68 8.84
C ALA A 171 14.53 -10.64 9.76
N PRO A 172 13.88 -11.71 10.26
CA PRO A 172 14.59 -12.72 11.02
C PRO A 172 15.70 -13.39 10.21
#